data_20f8ab78289495ca2ca242b540e5b435
#
_entry.id   20f8ab78289495ca2ca242b540e5b435
#
_cell.length_a   1.000
_cell.length_b   1.000
_cell.length_c   1.000
_cell.angle_alpha   90.00
_cell.angle_beta   90.00
_cell.angle_gamma   90.00
#
_symmetry.space_group_name_H-M   'P 1'
#
loop_
_entity.id
_entity.type
_entity.pdbx_description
1 polymer ?
#
loop_
_entity_poly.entity_id
_entity_poly.type
_entity_poly.pdbx_seq_one_letter_code
_entity_poly.pdbx_strand_id
1 'polypeptide(L)'
;MEFNTLRLFRQYFYDTITKANDSLFNCADALLTETCANSFIELSLSPHFERKWPSLYEAFEDGKLDQAALRELFASFAPLSQNADESVVVAVDASNIVRPQSHASPERGCLYVHNLPQCDKPITYGWQFSTLALLPTQPSSWCYILDNSRIDTDHTAGQVAAEQLGALADLLATKRVLVVADRYYGSAVFLKALCQAQTQVEALLRIKSDRVFYRSPTAYQAGQRGAPRKDGSRFKCNDQATHGHADRTYQICDGQAGHELEVAAWDNLHFKQERSVKVSLIRLTRYAASGKAKEATLE
;
A
#
# COMPACT_ATOMS: atom_id res chain seq x y z
N MET A 1 1.55 -25.66 -6.69
CA MET A 1 0.77 -25.13 -7.85
C MET A 1 0.78 -26.21 -8.89
N GLU A 2 -0.37 -26.65 -9.35
CA GLU A 2 -0.45 -27.67 -10.39
C GLU A 2 0.10 -27.16 -11.72
N PHE A 3 0.72 -28.02 -12.50
CA PHE A 3 1.33 -27.64 -13.80
C PHE A 3 0.31 -27.02 -14.77
N ASN A 4 -0.95 -27.43 -14.67
CA ASN A 4 -2.06 -26.88 -15.45
C ASN A 4 -2.40 -25.44 -15.06
N THR A 5 -2.34 -25.08 -13.77
CA THR A 5 -2.57 -23.72 -13.28
C THR A 5 -1.52 -22.75 -13.83
N LEU A 6 -0.25 -23.16 -13.84
CA LEU A 6 0.82 -22.35 -14.44
C LEU A 6 0.63 -22.12 -15.95
N ARG A 7 0.22 -23.17 -16.67
CA ARG A 7 -0.06 -23.05 -18.13
C ARG A 7 -1.21 -22.09 -18.40
N LEU A 8 -2.28 -22.17 -17.63
CA LEU A 8 -3.42 -21.25 -17.76
C LEU A 8 -3.01 -19.81 -17.44
N PHE A 9 -2.28 -19.60 -16.35
CA PHE A 9 -1.76 -18.28 -16.01
C PHE A 9 -0.92 -17.71 -17.16
N ARG A 10 -0.01 -18.48 -17.72
CA ARG A 10 0.85 -18.05 -18.83
C ARG A 10 0.04 -17.69 -20.08
N GLN A 11 -0.99 -18.47 -20.40
CA GLN A 11 -1.87 -18.18 -21.53
C GLN A 11 -2.61 -16.86 -21.31
N TYR A 12 -3.25 -16.68 -20.17
CA TYR A 12 -3.96 -15.44 -19.85
C TYR A 12 -3.02 -14.24 -19.77
N PHE A 13 -1.79 -14.42 -19.26
CA PHE A 13 -0.79 -13.36 -19.28
C PHE A 13 -0.42 -12.93 -20.70
N TYR A 14 -0.21 -13.89 -21.60
CA TYR A 14 0.02 -13.60 -23.02
C TYR A 14 -1.13 -12.77 -23.62
N ASP A 15 -2.37 -13.12 -23.29
CA ASP A 15 -3.57 -12.45 -23.78
C ASP A 15 -3.72 -11.01 -23.25
N THR A 16 -3.09 -10.66 -22.14
CA THR A 16 -3.04 -9.28 -21.63
C THR A 16 -2.10 -8.36 -22.44
N ILE A 17 -1.22 -8.94 -23.24
CA ILE A 17 -0.29 -8.19 -24.09
C ILE A 17 -0.98 -7.88 -25.40
N THR A 18 -1.34 -6.63 -25.66
CA THR A 18 -2.13 -6.24 -26.83
C THR A 18 -1.30 -5.83 -28.04
N LYS A 19 -0.01 -5.53 -27.83
CA LYS A 19 0.94 -5.23 -28.92
C LYS A 19 2.33 -5.75 -28.57
N ALA A 20 3.06 -6.29 -29.56
CA ALA A 20 4.37 -6.93 -29.42
C ALA A 20 4.36 -8.17 -28.51
N ASN A 21 3.28 -8.95 -28.54
CA ASN A 21 2.97 -10.06 -27.66
C ASN A 21 4.16 -11.02 -27.48
N ASP A 22 4.65 -11.62 -28.59
CA ASP A 22 5.71 -12.62 -28.51
C ASP A 22 7.00 -12.07 -27.87
N SER A 23 7.40 -10.85 -28.27
CA SER A 23 8.65 -10.26 -27.75
C SER A 23 8.57 -9.92 -26.26
N LEU A 24 7.43 -9.36 -25.83
CA LEU A 24 7.21 -9.04 -24.39
C LEU A 24 7.02 -10.32 -23.56
N PHE A 25 6.35 -11.33 -24.12
CA PHE A 25 6.16 -12.61 -23.43
C PHE A 25 7.48 -13.36 -23.28
N ASN A 26 8.29 -13.45 -24.36
CA ASN A 26 9.63 -14.04 -24.31
C ASN A 26 10.56 -13.25 -23.36
N CYS A 27 10.41 -11.91 -23.31
CA CYS A 27 11.12 -11.08 -22.34
C CYS A 27 10.75 -11.45 -20.89
N ALA A 28 9.47 -11.66 -20.61
CA ALA A 28 9.04 -12.10 -19.27
C ALA A 28 9.63 -13.47 -18.92
N ASP A 29 9.65 -14.42 -19.84
CA ASP A 29 10.29 -15.72 -19.63
C ASP A 29 11.80 -15.62 -19.40
N ALA A 30 12.48 -14.79 -20.17
CA ALA A 30 13.89 -14.51 -19.97
C ALA A 30 14.16 -13.90 -18.59
N LEU A 31 13.36 -12.90 -18.16
CA LEU A 31 13.48 -12.30 -16.83
C LEU A 31 13.27 -13.27 -15.68
N LEU A 32 12.41 -14.29 -15.86
CA LEU A 32 12.16 -15.32 -14.85
C LEU A 32 13.29 -16.33 -14.73
N THR A 33 14.06 -16.54 -15.80
CA THR A 33 15.05 -17.62 -15.89
C THR A 33 16.49 -17.12 -15.81
N GLU A 34 16.76 -15.88 -16.20
CA GLU A 34 18.08 -15.28 -16.16
C GLU A 34 18.38 -14.62 -14.83
N THR A 35 19.48 -15.01 -14.20
CA THR A 35 19.92 -14.45 -12.91
C THR A 35 21.02 -13.42 -13.03
N CYS A 36 21.69 -13.34 -14.18
CA CYS A 36 22.94 -12.58 -14.35
C CYS A 36 22.88 -11.53 -15.48
N ALA A 37 21.76 -11.38 -16.18
CA ALA A 37 21.64 -10.40 -17.26
C ALA A 37 21.61 -8.96 -16.69
N ASN A 38 22.59 -8.13 -17.10
CA ASN A 38 22.71 -6.73 -16.68
C ASN A 38 22.24 -5.73 -17.75
N SER A 39 21.87 -6.22 -18.92
CA SER A 39 21.40 -5.39 -20.05
C SER A 39 20.32 -6.11 -20.84
N PHE A 40 19.54 -5.36 -21.60
CA PHE A 40 18.54 -5.93 -22.51
C PHE A 40 19.17 -6.81 -23.60
N ILE A 41 20.41 -6.48 -24.02
CA ILE A 41 21.14 -7.31 -24.98
C ILE A 41 21.46 -8.66 -24.37
N GLU A 42 21.99 -8.70 -23.15
CA GLU A 42 22.25 -9.94 -22.44
C GLU A 42 20.96 -10.74 -22.17
N LEU A 43 19.88 -10.06 -21.80
CA LEU A 43 18.58 -10.72 -21.62
C LEU A 43 18.07 -11.35 -22.93
N SER A 44 18.32 -10.72 -24.07
CA SER A 44 17.96 -11.26 -25.38
C SER A 44 18.78 -12.47 -25.82
N LEU A 45 19.86 -12.80 -25.11
CA LEU A 45 20.65 -14.01 -25.34
C LEU A 45 20.11 -15.23 -24.56
N SER A 46 19.11 -15.03 -23.72
CA SER A 46 18.43 -16.13 -23.04
C SER A 46 17.87 -17.13 -24.06
N PRO A 47 17.97 -18.45 -23.77
CA PRO A 47 17.35 -19.48 -24.61
C PRO A 47 15.82 -19.38 -24.68
N HIS A 48 15.20 -18.60 -23.78
CA HIS A 48 13.77 -18.35 -23.75
C HIS A 48 13.36 -17.12 -24.56
N PHE A 49 14.33 -16.34 -25.09
CA PHE A 49 14.08 -15.25 -26.00
C PHE A 49 14.33 -15.68 -27.45
N GLU A 50 13.27 -16.05 -28.13
CA GLU A 50 13.34 -16.66 -29.48
C GLU A 50 13.70 -15.65 -30.58
N ARG A 51 13.69 -14.34 -30.28
CA ARG A 51 13.91 -13.27 -31.22
C ARG A 51 15.28 -12.64 -31.04
N LYS A 52 15.67 -11.77 -31.94
CA LYS A 52 16.92 -11.01 -31.87
C LYS A 52 16.77 -9.78 -30.97
N TRP A 53 17.87 -9.29 -30.42
CA TRP A 53 17.90 -8.14 -29.51
C TRP A 53 17.14 -6.87 -30.00
N PRO A 54 17.10 -6.50 -31.33
CA PRO A 54 16.35 -5.32 -31.75
C PRO A 54 14.86 -5.42 -31.42
N SER A 55 14.26 -6.62 -31.56
CA SER A 55 12.83 -6.80 -31.29
C SER A 55 12.46 -6.58 -29.81
N LEU A 56 13.41 -6.68 -28.90
CA LEU A 56 13.18 -6.37 -27.50
C LEU A 56 13.07 -4.85 -27.27
N TYR A 57 13.93 -4.06 -27.91
CA TYR A 57 13.82 -2.60 -27.85
C TYR A 57 12.56 -2.07 -28.51
N GLU A 58 12.22 -2.59 -29.69
CA GLU A 58 10.96 -2.29 -30.39
C GLU A 58 9.74 -2.66 -29.53
N ALA A 59 9.81 -3.79 -28.82
CA ALA A 59 8.74 -4.21 -27.93
C ALA A 59 8.57 -3.29 -26.73
N PHE A 60 9.65 -2.73 -26.17
CA PHE A 60 9.54 -1.73 -25.09
C PHE A 60 9.07 -0.37 -25.58
N GLU A 61 9.37 0.00 -26.80
CA GLU A 61 8.90 1.27 -27.41
C GLU A 61 7.43 1.20 -27.80
N ASP A 62 7.05 0.11 -28.45
CA ASP A 62 5.75 -0.04 -29.10
C ASP A 62 4.76 -0.94 -28.37
N GLY A 63 5.25 -1.76 -27.44
CA GLY A 63 4.45 -2.76 -26.75
C GLY A 63 3.36 -2.15 -25.88
N LYS A 64 2.27 -2.89 -25.73
CA LYS A 64 1.14 -2.48 -24.90
C LYS A 64 0.65 -3.64 -24.05
N LEU A 65 0.41 -3.35 -22.78
CA LEU A 65 -0.23 -4.23 -21.82
C LEU A 65 -1.63 -3.68 -21.48
N ASP A 66 -2.61 -4.54 -21.45
CA ASP A 66 -3.90 -4.22 -20.84
C ASP A 66 -3.76 -4.34 -19.31
N GLN A 67 -3.61 -3.20 -18.65
CA GLN A 67 -3.39 -3.15 -17.19
C GLN A 67 -4.62 -3.63 -16.41
N ALA A 68 -5.84 -3.41 -16.92
CA ALA A 68 -7.05 -3.88 -16.27
C ALA A 68 -7.11 -5.42 -16.31
N ALA A 69 -6.93 -6.00 -17.50
CA ALA A 69 -6.89 -7.46 -17.67
C ALA A 69 -5.74 -8.10 -16.87
N LEU A 70 -4.58 -7.44 -16.79
CA LEU A 70 -3.45 -7.90 -15.99
C LEU A 70 -3.79 -7.92 -14.48
N ARG A 71 -4.45 -6.88 -13.98
CA ARG A 71 -4.92 -6.81 -12.59
C ARG A 71 -5.95 -7.91 -12.28
N GLU A 72 -6.92 -8.12 -13.17
CA GLU A 72 -7.88 -9.23 -13.06
C GLU A 72 -7.19 -10.59 -13.03
N LEU A 73 -6.20 -10.79 -13.89
CA LEU A 73 -5.40 -12.01 -13.92
C LEU A 73 -4.72 -12.26 -12.58
N PHE A 74 -3.99 -11.27 -12.04
CA PHE A 74 -3.31 -11.43 -10.76
C PHE A 74 -4.29 -11.64 -9.61
N ALA A 75 -5.42 -10.95 -9.59
CA ALA A 75 -6.46 -11.15 -8.58
C ALA A 75 -7.07 -12.56 -8.64
N SER A 76 -7.33 -13.08 -9.84
CA SER A 76 -7.94 -14.41 -10.04
C SER A 76 -7.04 -15.58 -9.65
N PHE A 77 -5.71 -15.41 -9.77
CA PHE A 77 -4.72 -16.43 -9.39
C PHE A 77 -4.12 -16.18 -7.99
N ALA A 78 -4.60 -15.17 -7.27
CA ALA A 78 -4.11 -14.88 -5.93
C ALA A 78 -4.37 -16.07 -4.98
N PRO A 79 -3.40 -16.45 -4.14
CA PRO A 79 -3.55 -17.56 -3.19
C PRO A 79 -4.42 -17.16 -2.00
N LEU A 80 -5.69 -16.92 -2.25
CA LEU A 80 -6.66 -16.50 -1.24
C LEU A 80 -7.17 -17.69 -0.44
N SER A 81 -7.45 -17.46 0.83
CA SER A 81 -8.13 -18.43 1.68
C SER A 81 -9.54 -18.76 1.14
N GLN A 82 -9.91 -20.03 1.22
CA GLN A 82 -11.27 -20.49 0.88
C GLN A 82 -12.29 -20.11 1.95
N ASN A 83 -11.86 -19.72 3.15
CA ASN A 83 -12.75 -19.27 4.20
C ASN A 83 -13.29 -17.87 3.86
N ALA A 84 -14.62 -17.76 3.73
CA ALA A 84 -15.27 -16.51 3.38
C ALA A 84 -15.15 -15.42 4.48
N ASP A 85 -15.01 -15.84 5.75
CA ASP A 85 -14.93 -14.93 6.89
C ASP A 85 -13.51 -14.38 7.09
N GLU A 86 -12.50 -14.92 6.41
CA GLU A 86 -11.13 -14.48 6.51
C GLU A 86 -10.89 -13.26 5.63
N SER A 87 -10.38 -12.19 6.25
CA SER A 87 -10.03 -10.97 5.52
C SER A 87 -8.79 -11.15 4.67
N VAL A 88 -8.80 -10.58 3.49
CA VAL A 88 -7.63 -10.49 2.61
C VAL A 88 -6.77 -9.34 3.10
N VAL A 89 -5.57 -9.62 3.61
CA VAL A 89 -4.65 -8.60 4.11
C VAL A 89 -3.71 -8.17 2.98
N VAL A 90 -3.75 -6.88 2.65
CA VAL A 90 -2.98 -6.29 1.55
C VAL A 90 -2.05 -5.20 2.10
N ALA A 91 -0.78 -5.28 1.78
CA ALA A 91 0.14 -4.17 2.02
C ALA A 91 0.18 -3.23 0.82
N VAL A 92 0.30 -1.92 1.08
CA VAL A 92 0.57 -0.91 0.06
C VAL A 92 1.81 -0.12 0.43
N ASP A 93 2.68 0.08 -0.56
CA ASP A 93 3.86 0.92 -0.41
C ASP A 93 4.24 1.60 -1.73
N ALA A 94 4.93 2.74 -1.61
CA ALA A 94 5.41 3.51 -2.75
C ALA A 94 6.93 3.44 -2.84
N SER A 95 7.42 2.89 -3.94
CA SER A 95 8.85 2.69 -4.19
C SER A 95 9.39 3.63 -5.26
N ASN A 96 10.62 4.12 -5.05
CA ASN A 96 11.28 5.06 -5.94
C ASN A 96 12.28 4.35 -6.87
N ILE A 97 12.21 4.64 -8.17
CA ILE A 97 13.25 4.29 -9.15
C ILE A 97 14.01 5.56 -9.48
N VAL A 98 15.20 5.71 -8.89
CA VAL A 98 16.04 6.90 -9.02
C VAL A 98 16.75 6.89 -10.38
N ARG A 99 16.59 7.98 -11.15
CA ARG A 99 17.20 8.18 -12.47
C ARG A 99 17.53 9.66 -12.68
N PRO A 100 18.51 10.24 -11.95
CA PRO A 100 18.80 11.67 -12.00
C PRO A 100 19.31 12.13 -13.38
N GLN A 101 19.95 11.25 -14.11
CA GLN A 101 20.59 11.57 -15.39
C GLN A 101 19.67 11.37 -16.62
N SER A 102 18.48 10.83 -16.45
CA SER A 102 17.53 10.56 -17.55
C SER A 102 16.72 11.82 -17.89
N HIS A 103 17.37 12.88 -18.35
CA HIS A 103 16.78 14.21 -18.52
C HIS A 103 15.61 14.25 -19.53
N ALA A 104 15.65 13.43 -20.56
CA ALA A 104 14.64 13.39 -21.61
C ALA A 104 13.48 12.40 -21.34
N SER A 105 13.53 11.66 -20.22
CA SER A 105 12.50 10.68 -19.92
C SER A 105 11.19 11.35 -19.50
N PRO A 106 10.05 10.94 -20.06
CA PRO A 106 8.75 11.52 -19.75
C PRO A 106 8.36 11.24 -18.29
N GLU A 107 7.58 12.16 -17.72
CA GLU A 107 6.97 12.03 -16.38
C GLU A 107 7.96 11.73 -15.24
N ARG A 108 9.20 12.15 -15.39
CA ARG A 108 10.20 12.09 -14.35
C ARG A 108 9.93 13.19 -13.31
N GLY A 109 9.59 12.80 -12.09
CA GLY A 109 9.27 13.71 -11.00
C GLY A 109 10.41 13.91 -10.00
N CYS A 110 10.23 14.85 -9.09
CA CYS A 110 11.06 15.00 -7.89
C CYS A 110 10.74 13.88 -6.89
N LEU A 111 11.78 13.19 -6.44
CA LEU A 111 11.68 12.11 -5.46
C LEU A 111 12.38 12.48 -4.17
N TYR A 112 11.77 12.12 -3.05
CA TYR A 112 12.38 12.24 -1.74
C TYR A 112 13.07 10.93 -1.37
N VAL A 113 14.38 10.96 -1.14
CA VAL A 113 15.18 9.77 -0.85
C VAL A 113 16.05 10.03 0.38
N HIS A 114 15.79 9.32 1.46
CA HIS A 114 16.45 9.54 2.75
C HIS A 114 17.95 9.21 2.77
N ASN A 115 18.45 8.41 1.83
CA ASN A 115 19.79 7.83 1.87
C ASN A 115 20.74 8.40 0.78
N LEU A 116 20.54 9.63 0.35
CA LEU A 116 21.51 10.28 -0.55
C LEU A 116 22.74 10.71 0.26
N PRO A 117 23.95 10.22 -0.07
CA PRO A 117 25.15 10.64 0.61
C PRO A 117 25.43 12.12 0.31
N GLN A 118 25.84 12.90 1.33
CA GLN A 118 26.36 14.27 1.23
C GLN A 118 25.37 15.32 0.65
N CYS A 119 24.09 15.19 0.88
CA CYS A 119 23.11 16.15 0.40
C CYS A 119 22.30 16.75 1.55
N ASP A 120 22.24 18.09 1.64
CA ASP A 120 21.41 18.82 2.64
C ASP A 120 19.92 18.66 2.38
N LYS A 121 19.53 18.37 1.14
CA LYS A 121 18.15 18.07 0.74
C LYS A 121 18.11 16.72 0.03
N PRO A 122 17.49 15.71 0.63
CA PRO A 122 17.44 14.38 0.05
C PRO A 122 16.44 14.31 -1.13
N ILE A 123 16.62 15.16 -2.13
CA ILE A 123 15.78 15.26 -3.33
C ILE A 123 16.57 14.76 -4.53
N THR A 124 15.99 13.90 -5.31
CA THR A 124 16.50 13.41 -6.59
C THR A 124 15.39 13.35 -7.62
N TYR A 125 15.67 12.80 -8.80
CA TYR A 125 14.69 12.67 -9.88
C TYR A 125 14.56 11.21 -10.31
N GLY A 126 13.35 10.83 -10.70
CA GLY A 126 13.06 9.48 -11.14
C GLY A 126 11.55 9.23 -11.24
N TRP A 127 11.18 8.00 -11.09
CA TRP A 127 9.79 7.57 -11.09
C TRP A 127 9.41 6.93 -9.76
N GLN A 128 8.13 7.02 -9.43
CA GLN A 128 7.57 6.37 -8.26
C GLN A 128 6.48 5.38 -8.69
N PHE A 129 6.43 4.23 -8.01
CA PHE A 129 5.45 3.19 -8.25
C PHE A 129 4.75 2.83 -6.94
N SER A 130 3.43 2.69 -7.02
CA SER A 130 2.60 2.17 -5.93
C SER A 130 2.40 0.68 -6.14
N THR A 131 2.76 -0.13 -5.17
CA THR A 131 2.66 -1.59 -5.21
C THR A 131 1.65 -2.09 -4.19
N LEU A 132 0.70 -2.93 -4.63
CA LEU A 132 -0.16 -3.71 -3.76
C LEU A 132 0.36 -5.14 -3.66
N ALA A 133 0.57 -5.63 -2.46
CA ALA A 133 1.02 -6.97 -2.20
C ALA A 133 0.07 -7.70 -1.23
N LEU A 134 -0.38 -8.89 -1.60
CA LEU A 134 -1.09 -9.79 -0.70
C LEU A 134 -0.11 -10.32 0.34
N LEU A 135 -0.44 -10.14 1.61
CA LEU A 135 0.35 -10.70 2.70
C LEU A 135 -0.06 -12.14 2.97
N PRO A 136 0.92 -13.04 3.19
CA PRO A 136 0.63 -14.43 3.51
C PRO A 136 0.02 -14.55 4.92
N THR A 137 -0.91 -15.49 5.10
CA THR A 137 -1.52 -15.80 6.39
C THR A 137 -0.56 -16.52 7.35
N GLN A 138 0.47 -17.16 6.80
CA GLN A 138 1.54 -17.79 7.56
C GLN A 138 2.85 -17.04 7.37
N PRO A 139 3.75 -17.01 8.36
CA PRO A 139 5.05 -16.37 8.21
C PRO A 139 5.80 -16.90 6.98
N SER A 140 6.12 -16.00 6.07
CA SER A 140 6.81 -16.29 4.82
C SER A 140 7.67 -15.09 4.40
N SER A 141 8.77 -15.35 3.70
CA SER A 141 9.56 -14.31 3.02
C SER A 141 9.00 -13.95 1.64
N TRP A 142 7.95 -14.63 1.18
CA TRP A 142 7.31 -14.39 -0.10
C TRP A 142 6.03 -13.60 0.09
N CYS A 143 5.79 -12.65 -0.79
CA CYS A 143 4.51 -11.97 -0.95
C CYS A 143 4.02 -12.13 -2.40
N TYR A 144 2.73 -11.97 -2.61
CA TYR A 144 2.13 -12.04 -3.93
C TYR A 144 1.76 -10.62 -4.38
N ILE A 145 2.33 -10.16 -5.49
CA ILE A 145 2.03 -8.83 -6.04
C ILE A 145 0.67 -8.90 -6.73
N LEU A 146 -0.25 -8.04 -6.30
CA LEU A 146 -1.59 -7.93 -6.86
C LEU A 146 -1.66 -6.86 -7.96
N ASP A 147 -0.97 -5.74 -7.75
CA ASP A 147 -0.92 -4.64 -8.70
C ASP A 147 0.35 -3.80 -8.48
N ASN A 148 0.83 -3.19 -9.54
CA ASN A 148 1.94 -2.23 -9.51
C ASN A 148 1.67 -1.12 -10.51
N SER A 149 1.37 0.08 -10.01
CA SER A 149 0.99 1.22 -10.83
C SER A 149 1.98 2.36 -10.67
N ARG A 150 2.30 3.01 -11.79
CA ARG A 150 3.14 4.21 -11.79
C ARG A 150 2.38 5.38 -11.17
N ILE A 151 3.06 6.14 -10.34
CA ILE A 151 2.56 7.40 -9.80
C ILE A 151 3.08 8.50 -10.71
N ASP A 152 2.21 9.13 -11.46
CA ASP A 152 2.55 10.27 -12.31
C ASP A 152 2.76 11.56 -11.50
N THR A 153 3.08 12.67 -12.18
CA THR A 153 3.36 13.95 -11.52
C THR A 153 2.10 14.66 -10.98
N ASP A 154 0.92 14.27 -11.43
CA ASP A 154 -0.36 14.89 -11.08
C ASP A 154 -1.05 14.20 -9.90
N HIS A 155 -0.64 12.98 -9.59
CA HIS A 155 -1.21 12.18 -8.50
C HIS A 155 -0.23 11.97 -7.35
N THR A 156 -0.77 11.86 -6.16
CA THR A 156 -0.02 11.44 -4.97
C THR A 156 -0.06 9.91 -4.83
N ALA A 157 0.93 9.32 -4.17
CA ALA A 157 0.94 7.89 -3.87
C ALA A 157 -0.35 7.43 -3.15
N GLY A 158 -0.91 8.27 -2.27
CA GLY A 158 -2.16 7.97 -1.58
C GLY A 158 -3.38 7.92 -2.51
N GLN A 159 -3.44 8.78 -3.55
CA GLN A 159 -4.52 8.73 -4.54
C GLN A 159 -4.43 7.48 -5.40
N VAL A 160 -3.25 7.19 -5.95
CA VAL A 160 -3.03 5.99 -6.76
C VAL A 160 -3.32 4.72 -5.95
N ALA A 161 -2.85 4.67 -4.70
CA ALA A 161 -3.15 3.53 -3.81
C ALA A 161 -4.65 3.36 -3.56
N ALA A 162 -5.39 4.46 -3.36
CA ALA A 162 -6.85 4.39 -3.17
C ALA A 162 -7.58 3.88 -4.42
N GLU A 163 -7.15 4.30 -5.62
CA GLU A 163 -7.68 3.80 -6.90
C GLU A 163 -7.38 2.31 -7.09
N GLN A 164 -6.14 1.88 -6.82
CA GLN A 164 -5.75 0.47 -6.87
C GLN A 164 -6.58 -0.39 -5.90
N LEU A 165 -6.75 0.08 -4.66
CA LEU A 165 -7.56 -0.60 -3.65
C LEU A 165 -9.04 -0.67 -4.02
N GLY A 166 -9.56 0.39 -4.67
CA GLY A 166 -10.91 0.41 -5.22
C GLY A 166 -11.12 -0.70 -6.26
N ALA A 167 -10.25 -0.72 -7.26
CA ALA A 167 -10.31 -1.74 -8.31
C ALA A 167 -10.13 -3.17 -7.76
N LEU A 168 -9.25 -3.36 -6.77
CA LEU A 168 -9.06 -4.66 -6.12
C LEU A 168 -10.30 -5.08 -5.33
N ALA A 169 -10.94 -4.17 -4.59
CA ALA A 169 -12.14 -4.46 -3.82
C ALA A 169 -13.30 -4.88 -4.72
N ASP A 170 -13.45 -4.27 -5.90
CA ASP A 170 -14.44 -4.66 -6.91
C ASP A 170 -14.18 -6.09 -7.43
N LEU A 171 -12.92 -6.43 -7.69
CA LEU A 171 -12.51 -7.78 -8.12
C LEU A 171 -12.71 -8.84 -7.02
N LEU A 172 -12.55 -8.44 -5.75
CA LEU A 172 -12.67 -9.29 -4.58
C LEU A 172 -14.00 -9.08 -3.82
N ALA A 173 -15.07 -8.70 -4.51
CA ALA A 173 -16.36 -8.26 -3.92
C ALA A 173 -16.95 -9.20 -2.85
N THR A 174 -16.55 -10.47 -2.84
CA THR A 174 -16.98 -11.47 -1.84
C THR A 174 -16.08 -11.53 -0.61
N LYS A 175 -14.99 -10.78 -0.55
CA LYS A 175 -13.98 -10.79 0.52
C LYS A 175 -13.86 -9.44 1.19
N ARG A 176 -13.65 -9.45 2.50
CA ARG A 176 -13.25 -8.25 3.24
C ARG A 176 -11.77 -7.98 2.97
N VAL A 177 -11.44 -6.76 2.57
CA VAL A 177 -10.05 -6.34 2.32
C VAL A 177 -9.59 -5.46 3.48
N LEU A 178 -8.48 -5.85 4.12
CA LEU A 178 -7.79 -5.06 5.13
C LEU A 178 -6.47 -4.57 4.53
N VAL A 179 -6.35 -3.27 4.28
CA VAL A 179 -5.08 -2.68 3.86
C VAL A 179 -4.23 -2.30 5.06
N VAL A 180 -2.95 -2.68 5.01
CA VAL A 180 -1.94 -2.24 5.96
C VAL A 180 -0.94 -1.34 5.24
N ALA A 181 -0.59 -0.20 5.86
CA ALA A 181 0.35 0.73 5.27
C ALA A 181 1.14 1.51 6.33
N ASP A 182 2.25 2.08 5.90
CA ASP A 182 3.14 2.84 6.74
C ASP A 182 2.56 4.23 7.13
N ARG A 183 3.33 4.97 7.93
CA ARG A 183 2.97 6.31 8.40
C ARG A 183 2.78 7.37 7.31
N TYR A 184 3.22 7.11 6.07
CA TYR A 184 3.01 8.02 4.95
C TYR A 184 1.52 8.07 4.57
N TYR A 185 0.86 6.93 4.58
CA TYR A 185 -0.56 6.79 4.28
C TYR A 185 -1.48 7.22 5.44
N GLY A 186 -0.97 7.37 6.65
CA GLY A 186 -1.70 7.90 7.81
C GLY A 186 -2.08 9.38 7.68
N SER A 187 -2.81 9.73 6.62
CA SER A 187 -3.16 11.12 6.26
C SER A 187 -4.63 11.28 5.91
N ALA A 188 -5.16 12.50 6.14
CA ALA A 188 -6.54 12.84 5.76
C ALA A 188 -6.78 12.68 4.25
N VAL A 189 -5.77 12.94 3.42
CA VAL A 189 -5.86 12.85 1.95
C VAL A 189 -6.10 11.41 1.51
N PHE A 190 -5.30 10.48 2.01
CA PHE A 190 -5.45 9.06 1.67
C PHE A 190 -6.79 8.51 2.15
N LEU A 191 -7.13 8.76 3.43
CA LEU A 191 -8.40 8.26 3.98
C LEU A 191 -9.62 8.84 3.26
N LYS A 192 -9.57 10.11 2.86
CA LYS A 192 -10.62 10.71 2.05
C LYS A 192 -10.74 10.04 0.68
N ALA A 193 -9.61 9.82 -0.01
CA ALA A 193 -9.59 9.14 -1.31
C ALA A 193 -10.13 7.72 -1.19
N LEU A 194 -9.74 6.98 -0.16
CA LEU A 194 -10.24 5.63 0.10
C LEU A 194 -11.76 5.61 0.34
N CYS A 195 -12.29 6.55 1.13
CA CYS A 195 -13.74 6.67 1.33
C CYS A 195 -14.49 7.09 0.06
N GLN A 196 -13.89 7.92 -0.79
CA GLN A 196 -14.49 8.37 -2.05
C GLN A 196 -14.58 7.24 -3.09
N ALA A 197 -13.64 6.31 -3.05
CA ALA A 197 -13.67 5.11 -3.89
C ALA A 197 -14.83 4.16 -3.54
N GLN A 198 -15.64 4.48 -2.50
CA GLN A 198 -16.80 3.71 -2.04
C GLN A 198 -16.51 2.22 -1.79
N THR A 199 -15.30 1.92 -1.39
CA THR A 199 -14.83 0.54 -1.23
C THR A 199 -15.14 0.01 0.16
N GLN A 200 -15.41 -1.30 0.27
CA GLN A 200 -15.48 -2.03 1.53
C GLN A 200 -14.07 -2.43 2.01
N VAL A 201 -13.15 -1.45 2.02
CA VAL A 201 -11.77 -1.65 2.45
C VAL A 201 -11.62 -1.10 3.87
N GLU A 202 -11.21 -1.95 4.79
CA GLU A 202 -10.75 -1.53 6.11
C GLU A 202 -9.26 -1.16 6.03
N ALA A 203 -8.83 -0.14 6.78
CA ALA A 203 -7.44 0.31 6.75
C ALA A 203 -6.82 0.30 8.15
N LEU A 204 -5.68 -0.36 8.30
CA LEU A 204 -4.81 -0.31 9.47
C LEU A 204 -3.53 0.44 9.10
N LEU A 205 -3.40 1.67 9.58
CA LEU A 205 -2.35 2.59 9.15
C LEU A 205 -1.48 3.01 10.33
N ARG A 206 -0.18 2.93 10.15
CA ARG A 206 0.73 3.52 11.12
C ARG A 206 0.61 5.04 11.12
N ILE A 207 0.54 5.66 12.29
CA ILE A 207 0.37 7.11 12.42
C ILE A 207 1.67 7.75 12.92
N LYS A 208 1.98 8.95 12.40
CA LYS A 208 3.08 9.77 12.93
C LYS A 208 2.73 10.28 14.32
N SER A 209 3.71 10.27 15.22
CA SER A 209 3.54 10.70 16.62
C SER A 209 3.13 12.16 16.79
N ASP A 210 3.38 13.01 15.80
CA ASP A 210 3.03 14.43 15.82
C ASP A 210 1.60 14.72 15.32
N ARG A 211 0.84 13.70 14.94
CA ARG A 211 -0.53 13.88 14.44
C ARG A 211 -1.48 14.33 15.53
N VAL A 212 -2.44 15.15 15.10
CA VAL A 212 -3.50 15.69 15.94
C VAL A 212 -4.84 15.32 15.33
N PHE A 213 -5.66 14.67 16.14
CA PHE A 213 -7.04 14.36 15.82
C PHE A 213 -7.99 15.16 16.70
N TYR A 214 -9.26 15.10 16.39
CA TYR A 214 -10.30 15.81 17.12
C TYR A 214 -11.46 14.89 17.43
N ARG A 215 -12.04 15.03 18.61
CA ARG A 215 -13.31 14.39 18.95
C ARG A 215 -14.46 15.11 18.27
N SER A 216 -15.62 14.49 18.16
CA SER A 216 -16.82 15.18 17.72
C SER A 216 -17.17 16.31 18.70
N PRO A 217 -17.67 17.44 18.21
CA PRO A 217 -18.09 18.53 19.08
C PRO A 217 -19.29 18.12 19.93
N THR A 218 -19.41 18.70 21.11
CA THR A 218 -20.64 18.61 21.90
C THR A 218 -21.81 19.23 21.13
N ALA A 219 -22.99 18.65 21.29
CA ALA A 219 -24.20 19.16 20.65
C ALA A 219 -24.41 20.65 21.01
N TYR A 220 -24.75 21.47 20.02
CA TYR A 220 -25.09 22.87 20.21
C TYR A 220 -26.38 22.98 21.02
N GLN A 221 -26.33 23.73 22.13
CA GLN A 221 -27.51 23.99 22.94
C GLN A 221 -28.17 25.28 22.50
N ALA A 222 -29.50 25.30 22.33
CA ALA A 222 -30.26 26.46 21.99
C ALA A 222 -30.01 27.56 23.04
N GLY A 223 -29.66 28.77 22.59
CA GLY A 223 -29.30 29.93 23.46
C GLY A 223 -27.80 30.12 23.70
N GLN A 224 -26.93 29.22 23.26
CA GLN A 224 -25.48 29.48 23.27
C GLN A 224 -25.10 30.62 22.31
N ARG A 225 -24.25 31.55 22.79
CA ARG A 225 -23.70 32.63 21.92
C ARG A 225 -22.57 32.07 21.02
N GLY A 226 -22.60 32.47 19.75
CA GLY A 226 -21.55 32.16 18.77
C GLY A 226 -21.93 31.02 17.85
N ALA A 227 -21.11 30.78 16.82
CA ALA A 227 -21.31 29.68 15.89
C ALA A 227 -21.01 28.30 16.54
N PRO A 228 -21.76 27.26 16.17
CA PRO A 228 -21.51 25.91 16.66
C PRO A 228 -20.05 25.48 16.42
N ARG A 229 -19.44 24.86 17.40
CA ARG A 229 -18.09 24.33 17.25
C ARG A 229 -18.10 23.21 16.22
N LYS A 230 -17.15 23.21 15.30
CA LYS A 230 -17.00 22.17 14.27
C LYS A 230 -16.18 20.98 14.77
N ASP A 231 -15.34 21.19 15.80
CA ASP A 231 -14.44 20.20 16.37
C ASP A 231 -14.56 20.21 17.90
N GLY A 232 -14.45 19.05 18.51
CA GLY A 232 -14.39 18.89 19.96
C GLY A 232 -12.97 19.03 20.52
N SER A 233 -12.66 18.31 21.59
CA SER A 233 -11.32 18.32 22.21
C SER A 233 -10.26 17.74 21.28
N ARG A 234 -9.04 18.25 21.41
CA ARG A 234 -7.88 17.74 20.68
C ARG A 234 -7.40 16.43 21.28
N PHE A 235 -6.97 15.54 20.41
CA PHE A 235 -6.24 14.32 20.72
C PHE A 235 -4.88 14.41 20.00
N LYS A 236 -3.81 14.62 20.75
CA LYS A 236 -2.45 14.68 20.20
C LYS A 236 -1.74 13.36 20.46
N CYS A 237 -1.28 12.70 19.41
CA CYS A 237 -0.66 11.37 19.54
C CYS A 237 0.56 11.35 20.47
N ASN A 238 1.32 12.44 20.55
CA ASN A 238 2.51 12.57 21.41
C ASN A 238 2.22 13.17 22.80
N ASP A 239 0.97 13.42 23.17
CA ASP A 239 0.60 14.05 24.43
C ASP A 239 -0.53 13.26 25.09
N GLN A 240 -0.15 12.31 25.94
CA GLN A 240 -1.08 11.40 26.61
C GLN A 240 -2.13 12.10 27.47
N ALA A 241 -1.85 13.31 27.99
CA ALA A 241 -2.83 14.08 28.76
C ALA A 241 -4.06 14.48 27.93
N THR A 242 -3.94 14.49 26.62
CA THR A 242 -5.04 14.82 25.68
C THR A 242 -5.88 13.61 25.28
N HIS A 243 -5.44 12.38 25.60
CA HIS A 243 -6.11 11.15 25.15
C HIS A 243 -7.43 10.90 25.89
N GLY A 244 -7.48 11.24 27.21
CA GLY A 244 -8.60 10.85 28.08
C GLY A 244 -8.65 9.34 28.28
N HIS A 245 -9.81 8.87 28.76
CA HIS A 245 -10.02 7.42 28.91
C HIS A 245 -10.15 6.75 27.53
N ALA A 246 -9.55 5.56 27.40
CA ALA A 246 -9.74 4.73 26.22
C ALA A 246 -11.19 4.20 26.19
N ASP A 247 -11.78 4.17 25.00
CA ASP A 247 -13.12 3.63 24.82
C ASP A 247 -13.12 2.09 24.93
N ARG A 248 -11.98 1.47 24.55
CA ARG A 248 -11.76 0.01 24.67
C ARG A 248 -10.32 -0.25 25.09
N THR A 249 -10.13 -1.25 25.95
CA THR A 249 -8.81 -1.73 26.38
C THR A 249 -8.80 -3.24 26.39
N TYR A 250 -7.75 -3.84 25.82
CA TYR A 250 -7.53 -5.28 25.79
C TYR A 250 -6.12 -5.58 26.29
N GLN A 251 -5.98 -6.70 27.00
CA GLN A 251 -4.69 -7.28 27.34
C GLN A 251 -4.52 -8.57 26.57
N ILE A 252 -3.42 -8.70 25.86
CA ILE A 252 -3.09 -9.83 25.00
C ILE A 252 -1.72 -10.34 25.43
N CYS A 253 -1.59 -11.63 25.60
CA CYS A 253 -0.30 -12.27 25.82
C CYS A 253 0.29 -12.64 24.44
N ASP A 254 1.46 -12.09 24.10
CA ASP A 254 2.20 -12.52 22.91
C ASP A 254 2.77 -13.92 23.18
N GLY A 255 2.08 -14.94 22.66
CA GLY A 255 2.43 -16.36 22.90
C GLY A 255 3.80 -16.79 22.35
N GLN A 256 4.39 -16.02 21.41
CA GLN A 256 5.71 -16.33 20.87
C GLN A 256 6.85 -15.66 21.63
N ALA A 257 6.63 -14.47 22.17
CA ALA A 257 7.68 -13.67 22.84
C ALA A 257 7.50 -13.59 24.36
N GLY A 258 6.39 -14.08 24.93
CA GLY A 258 6.10 -14.03 26.36
C GLY A 258 5.94 -12.60 26.92
N HIS A 259 5.59 -11.64 26.05
CA HIS A 259 5.34 -10.27 26.43
C HIS A 259 3.84 -10.00 26.63
N GLU A 260 3.52 -9.21 27.64
CA GLU A 260 2.17 -8.67 27.77
C GLU A 260 2.02 -7.44 26.90
N LEU A 261 0.92 -7.40 26.13
CA LEU A 261 0.55 -6.31 25.26
C LEU A 261 -0.74 -5.68 25.77
N GLU A 262 -0.75 -4.37 25.95
CA GLU A 262 -1.95 -3.60 26.18
C GLU A 262 -2.34 -2.89 24.88
N VAL A 263 -3.58 -3.10 24.46
CA VAL A 263 -4.19 -2.43 23.29
C VAL A 263 -5.23 -1.47 23.80
N ALA A 264 -5.00 -0.17 23.68
CA ALA A 264 -5.97 0.87 24.03
C ALA A 264 -6.49 1.53 22.75
N ALA A 265 -7.81 1.68 22.63
CA ALA A 265 -8.45 2.26 21.46
C ALA A 265 -9.33 3.45 21.83
N TRP A 266 -9.30 4.48 20.96
CA TRP A 266 -10.13 5.67 21.04
C TRP A 266 -10.87 5.82 19.72
N ASP A 267 -12.20 5.79 19.79
CA ASP A 267 -13.07 5.75 18.63
C ASP A 267 -13.58 7.15 18.22
N ASN A 268 -14.16 7.22 17.02
CA ASN A 268 -14.86 8.41 16.51
C ASN A 268 -14.00 9.69 16.44
N LEU A 269 -12.71 9.53 16.28
CA LEU A 269 -11.79 10.64 16.04
C LEU A 269 -11.81 11.03 14.55
N HIS A 270 -11.42 12.27 14.25
CA HIS A 270 -11.33 12.76 12.88
C HIS A 270 -10.18 13.75 12.71
N PHE A 271 -9.71 13.90 11.49
CA PHE A 271 -8.80 14.98 11.12
C PHE A 271 -9.54 16.31 11.04
N LYS A 272 -8.86 17.39 11.36
CA LYS A 272 -9.43 18.75 11.21
C LYS A 272 -9.81 19.07 9.76
N GLN A 273 -9.02 18.60 8.82
CA GLN A 273 -9.20 18.83 7.38
C GLN A 273 -10.34 17.96 6.81
N GLU A 274 -10.62 16.79 7.43
CA GLU A 274 -11.62 15.84 6.96
C GLU A 274 -12.43 15.28 8.13
N ARG A 275 -13.59 15.87 8.38
CA ARG A 275 -14.46 15.53 9.51
C ARG A 275 -15.44 14.39 9.22
N SER A 276 -15.69 14.13 7.96
CA SER A 276 -16.61 13.08 7.53
C SER A 276 -16.03 11.68 7.79
N VAL A 277 -14.71 11.56 7.70
CA VAL A 277 -14.02 10.30 7.93
C VAL A 277 -13.72 10.12 9.42
N LYS A 278 -14.36 9.12 10.02
CA LYS A 278 -14.13 8.73 11.42
C LYS A 278 -13.12 7.60 11.49
N VAL A 279 -12.19 7.73 12.42
CA VAL A 279 -11.13 6.73 12.65
C VAL A 279 -11.11 6.31 14.11
N SER A 280 -10.64 5.10 14.36
CA SER A 280 -10.23 4.63 15.69
C SER A 280 -8.73 4.68 15.79
N LEU A 281 -8.20 5.35 16.81
CA LEU A 281 -6.76 5.31 17.11
C LEU A 281 -6.47 4.18 18.07
N ILE A 282 -5.47 3.39 17.76
CA ILE A 282 -5.03 2.25 18.54
C ILE A 282 -3.63 2.53 19.07
N ARG A 283 -3.42 2.37 20.36
CA ARG A 283 -2.11 2.38 20.99
C ARG A 283 -1.77 0.98 21.48
N LEU A 284 -0.66 0.48 20.99
CA LEU A 284 -0.08 -0.77 21.44
C LEU A 284 1.06 -0.46 22.42
N THR A 285 0.95 -0.94 23.66
CA THR A 285 1.99 -0.84 24.67
C THR A 285 2.51 -2.24 24.99
N ARG A 286 3.80 -2.46 24.80
CA ARG A 286 4.47 -3.71 25.13
C ARG A 286 5.11 -3.61 26.52
N TYR A 287 4.80 -4.54 27.39
CA TYR A 287 5.43 -4.67 28.70
C TYR A 287 6.50 -5.75 28.65
N ALA A 288 7.69 -5.45 29.18
CA ALA A 288 8.70 -6.48 29.36
C ALA A 288 8.27 -7.42 30.49
N ALA A 289 8.80 -8.66 30.53
CA ALA A 289 8.56 -9.61 31.59
C ALA A 289 8.87 -9.07 33.00
N SER A 290 9.63 -7.97 33.12
CA SER A 290 9.91 -7.22 34.34
C SER A 290 8.81 -6.21 34.73
N GLY A 291 7.68 -6.15 34.03
CA GLY A 291 6.58 -5.21 34.29
C GLY A 291 6.85 -3.75 33.88
N LYS A 292 8.00 -3.43 33.25
CA LYS A 292 8.30 -2.09 32.76
C LYS A 292 7.83 -1.96 31.30
N ALA A 293 7.06 -0.92 30.99
CA ALA A 293 6.68 -0.58 29.63
C ALA A 293 7.94 -0.33 28.77
N LYS A 294 8.11 -1.07 27.68
CA LYS A 294 9.30 -1.00 26.84
C LYS A 294 9.16 0.01 25.70
N GLU A 295 7.97 0.18 25.18
CA GLU A 295 7.67 1.16 24.11
C GLU A 295 6.16 1.24 23.88
N ALA A 296 5.63 2.44 23.69
CA ALA A 296 4.24 2.63 23.25
C ALA A 296 4.28 3.04 21.78
N THR A 297 3.69 2.24 20.90
CA THR A 297 3.50 2.58 19.48
C THR A 297 2.04 2.97 19.28
N LEU A 298 1.79 4.13 18.67
CA LEU A 298 0.45 4.54 18.21
C LEU A 298 0.28 4.10 16.76
N GLU A 299 -0.78 3.36 16.49
CA GLU A 299 -1.17 2.92 15.15
C GLU A 299 -2.59 3.34 14.81
#